data_9c1edcf698d9dbdee83519896a0602f5
#
_entry.id   9c1edcf698d9dbdee83519896a0602f5
#
_cell.length_a   1.000
_cell.length_b   1.000
_cell.length_c   1.000
_cell.angle_alpha   90.00
_cell.angle_beta   90.00
_cell.angle_gamma   90.00
#
_symmetry.space_group_name_H-M   'P 1'
#
loop_
_entity.id
_entity.type
_entity.pdbx_description
1 polymer ?
#
loop_
_entity_poly.entity_id
_entity_poly.type
_entity_poly.pdbx_seq_one_letter_code
_entity_poly.pdbx_strand_id
1 'polypeptide(L)'
;MDHKRGSFSGKIGFVLSAAGASVGLGNIWRFPYLAAKYGGAIFLLVYIIQAMTFGYTMIIAETSIGRMTGKSPVGAYKSFSDKPALRVGGWINAIIPILIVPYYSVIGGWVIKYLAEYLMGKAHLVAEDGYFSSFISNGVSSELCFLVFTAMTLAIIFAGVENGIERVSKIMMPILVVLSLIIAVYSVTRPGALEGVKYFLVPNLDNFSWMTVVSAMGQMFYSLSIAMGILITFGSYMKKDVPIESSTRNVEVFATAIAIMAGLMIIPAVFAFSGGDPSALKAGPSLMFITIPKVFDSMGFGTVIGIAFFLLVLFAALTSSIALTESAVSTLQDELHWSRKKATSIMGISMVLLGSLSSLGYGPLANVTVIGMQFLDFFDFLTNSVMMPIAAIASCILVSRVIGVDRIADEVTRNGAPFRRRKVFNAMIRFLCPFFAAIILISSIASAFGWISM
;
A
#
# COMPACT_ATOMS: atom_id res chain seq x y z
N MET A 1 34.54 -5.65 -3.10
CA MET A 1 34.05 -4.78 -4.21
C MET A 1 32.93 -3.96 -3.64
N ASP A 2 33.15 -2.63 -3.49
CA ASP A 2 32.09 -1.71 -3.10
C ASP A 2 31.01 -1.72 -4.20
N HIS A 3 29.94 -2.44 -3.97
CA HIS A 3 28.77 -2.36 -4.84
C HIS A 3 28.16 -0.97 -4.66
N LYS A 4 28.37 -0.12 -5.66
CA LYS A 4 27.80 1.23 -5.70
C LYS A 4 26.28 1.11 -5.50
N ARG A 5 25.77 1.59 -4.35
CA ARG A 5 24.34 1.56 -4.02
C ARG A 5 23.56 2.30 -5.11
N GLY A 6 22.41 1.74 -5.53
CA GLY A 6 21.51 2.42 -6.45
C GLY A 6 21.08 3.78 -5.90
N SER A 7 20.79 4.74 -6.78
CA SER A 7 20.28 6.06 -6.40
C SER A 7 19.19 6.50 -7.36
N PHE A 8 18.24 7.30 -6.89
CA PHE A 8 17.29 8.00 -7.76
C PHE A 8 18.00 9.13 -8.53
N SER A 9 17.53 9.44 -9.74
CA SER A 9 18.09 10.51 -10.55
C SER A 9 17.93 11.88 -9.88
N GLY A 10 16.84 12.08 -9.10
CA GLY A 10 16.56 13.33 -8.39
C GLY A 10 15.21 13.29 -7.67
N LYS A 11 14.68 14.48 -7.33
CA LYS A 11 13.43 14.63 -6.56
C LYS A 11 12.23 13.93 -7.22
N ILE A 12 12.04 14.10 -8.55
CA ILE A 12 10.91 13.52 -9.28
C ILE A 12 10.96 11.99 -9.24
N GLY A 13 12.17 11.41 -9.43
CA GLY A 13 12.36 9.96 -9.34
C GLY A 13 11.97 9.40 -7.97
N PHE A 14 12.44 10.03 -6.89
CA PHE A 14 12.05 9.65 -5.53
C PHE A 14 10.53 9.79 -5.31
N VAL A 15 9.97 10.96 -5.63
CA VAL A 15 8.55 11.26 -5.36
C VAL A 15 7.62 10.28 -6.11
N LEU A 16 7.85 10.04 -7.39
CA LEU A 16 7.00 9.13 -8.17
C LEU A 16 7.16 7.67 -7.77
N SER A 17 8.38 7.26 -7.38
CA SER A 17 8.60 5.89 -6.88
C SER A 17 7.97 5.69 -5.49
N ALA A 18 8.13 6.65 -4.57
CA ALA A 18 7.53 6.58 -3.24
C ALA A 18 5.99 6.74 -3.29
N ALA A 19 5.48 7.61 -4.14
CA ALA A 19 4.04 7.71 -4.39
C ALA A 19 3.49 6.43 -5.02
N GLY A 20 4.21 5.82 -5.98
CA GLY A 20 3.84 4.54 -6.57
C GLY A 20 3.83 3.39 -5.56
N ALA A 21 4.76 3.40 -4.61
CA ALA A 21 4.72 2.47 -3.48
C ALA A 21 3.47 2.67 -2.62
N SER A 22 3.07 3.93 -2.41
CA SER A 22 1.94 4.32 -1.55
C SER A 22 0.58 4.16 -2.23
N VAL A 23 0.52 4.24 -3.57
CA VAL A 23 -0.71 4.04 -4.35
C VAL A 23 -0.82 2.57 -4.75
N GLY A 24 -1.41 1.77 -3.87
CA GLY A 24 -1.57 0.32 -4.07
C GLY A 24 -3.02 -0.12 -4.10
N LEU A 25 -3.21 -1.44 -4.08
CA LEU A 25 -4.53 -2.07 -4.03
C LEU A 25 -5.37 -1.55 -2.86
N GLY A 26 -4.76 -1.27 -1.71
CA GLY A 26 -5.46 -0.76 -0.54
C GLY A 26 -6.15 0.58 -0.74
N ASN A 27 -5.62 1.44 -1.62
CA ASN A 27 -6.28 2.72 -1.93
C ASN A 27 -7.50 2.52 -2.84
N ILE A 28 -7.49 1.46 -3.67
CA ILE A 28 -8.52 1.25 -4.68
C ILE A 28 -9.71 0.48 -4.12
N TRP A 29 -9.51 -0.53 -3.27
CA TRP A 29 -10.66 -1.28 -2.73
C TRP A 29 -10.92 -1.02 -1.25
N ARG A 30 -9.85 -1.01 -0.40
CA ARG A 30 -10.03 -0.92 1.05
C ARG A 30 -10.49 0.47 1.48
N PHE A 31 -9.91 1.50 0.89
CA PHE A 31 -10.28 2.88 1.22
C PHE A 31 -11.75 3.19 0.91
N PRO A 32 -12.29 2.92 -0.31
CA PRO A 32 -13.70 3.18 -0.60
C PRO A 32 -14.66 2.38 0.30
N TYR A 33 -14.33 1.12 0.57
CA TYR A 33 -15.11 0.28 1.46
C TYR A 33 -15.14 0.86 2.88
N LEU A 34 -14.00 1.20 3.45
CA LEU A 34 -13.91 1.77 4.80
C LEU A 34 -14.58 3.14 4.88
N ALA A 35 -14.43 3.97 3.85
CA ALA A 35 -15.12 5.24 3.77
C ALA A 35 -16.64 5.06 3.79
N ALA A 36 -17.16 4.12 3.01
CA ALA A 36 -18.59 3.84 3.00
C ALA A 36 -19.10 3.26 4.34
N LYS A 37 -18.35 2.35 4.95
CA LYS A 37 -18.73 1.71 6.22
C LYS A 37 -18.66 2.66 7.42
N TYR A 38 -17.71 3.60 7.42
CA TYR A 38 -17.39 4.41 8.60
C TYR A 38 -17.67 5.90 8.41
N GLY A 39 -18.71 6.24 7.67
CA GLY A 39 -19.31 7.57 7.66
C GLY A 39 -18.93 8.48 6.50
N GLY A 40 -18.47 7.93 5.36
CA GLY A 40 -18.28 8.69 4.12
C GLY A 40 -17.31 9.85 4.28
N ALA A 41 -17.82 11.07 4.17
CA ALA A 41 -17.03 12.29 4.25
C ALA A 41 -16.35 12.50 5.63
N ILE A 42 -16.93 12.01 6.72
CA ILE A 42 -16.29 12.06 8.05
C ILE A 42 -15.06 11.17 8.08
N PHE A 43 -15.13 9.96 7.53
CA PHE A 43 -13.96 9.09 7.39
C PHE A 43 -12.87 9.77 6.54
N LEU A 44 -13.24 10.38 5.41
CA LEU A 44 -12.32 11.11 4.56
C LEU A 44 -11.64 12.26 5.30
N LEU A 45 -12.40 13.07 6.07
CA LEU A 45 -11.85 14.17 6.86
C LEU A 45 -10.83 13.67 7.90
N VAL A 46 -11.19 12.63 8.66
CA VAL A 46 -10.29 12.03 9.66
C VAL A 46 -9.04 11.46 8.99
N TYR A 47 -9.20 10.76 7.86
CA TYR A 47 -8.08 10.23 7.08
C TYR A 47 -7.11 11.33 6.62
N ILE A 48 -7.61 12.45 6.09
CA ILE A 48 -6.78 13.57 5.64
C ILE A 48 -6.01 14.18 6.82
N ILE A 49 -6.67 14.40 7.96
CA ILE A 49 -6.01 14.93 9.17
C ILE A 49 -4.88 13.98 9.62
N GLN A 50 -5.12 12.69 9.62
CA GLN A 50 -4.13 11.69 10.01
C GLN A 50 -3.00 11.58 8.99
N ALA A 51 -3.27 11.66 7.69
CA ALA A 51 -2.24 11.67 6.65
C ALA A 51 -1.31 12.90 6.82
N MET A 52 -1.89 14.08 7.10
CA MET A 52 -1.15 15.34 7.29
C MET A 52 -0.37 15.41 8.60
N THR A 53 -0.67 14.59 9.57
CA THR A 53 -0.03 14.58 10.90
C THR A 53 0.81 13.32 11.10
N PHE A 54 0.19 12.19 11.31
CA PHE A 54 0.85 10.92 11.55
C PHE A 54 1.62 10.44 10.31
N GLY A 55 0.94 10.36 9.15
CA GLY A 55 1.52 9.89 7.89
C GLY A 55 2.75 10.72 7.50
N TYR A 56 2.58 12.04 7.45
CA TYR A 56 3.69 12.97 7.22
C TYR A 56 4.88 12.72 8.15
N THR A 57 4.61 12.56 9.44
CA THR A 57 5.66 12.34 10.45
C THR A 57 6.44 11.06 10.21
N MET A 58 5.74 9.97 9.91
CA MET A 58 6.39 8.68 9.66
C MET A 58 7.19 8.67 8.35
N ILE A 59 6.66 9.30 7.28
CA ILE A 59 7.40 9.40 6.01
C ILE A 59 8.69 10.20 6.21
N ILE A 60 8.63 11.35 6.93
CA ILE A 60 9.83 12.15 7.27
C ILE A 60 10.83 11.31 8.07
N ALA A 61 10.37 10.61 9.10
CA ALA A 61 11.23 9.83 9.98
C ALA A 61 11.96 8.72 9.20
N GLU A 62 11.22 7.87 8.49
CA GLU A 62 11.78 6.73 7.77
C GLU A 62 12.67 7.15 6.60
N THR A 63 12.25 8.15 5.81
CA THR A 63 13.07 8.70 4.72
C THR A 63 14.37 9.30 5.25
N SER A 64 14.32 10.04 6.38
CA SER A 64 15.52 10.61 7.00
C SER A 64 16.47 9.53 7.52
N ILE A 65 15.95 8.50 8.20
CA ILE A 65 16.75 7.34 8.66
C ILE A 65 17.48 6.70 7.48
N GLY A 66 16.77 6.44 6.39
CA GLY A 66 17.34 5.86 5.17
C GLY A 66 18.43 6.75 4.57
N ARG A 67 18.16 8.06 4.38
CA ARG A 67 19.11 9.00 3.76
C ARG A 67 20.34 9.27 4.63
N MET A 68 20.19 9.32 5.95
CA MET A 68 21.30 9.49 6.89
C MET A 68 22.29 8.34 6.81
N THR A 69 21.79 7.12 6.72
CA THR A 69 22.60 5.90 6.82
C THR A 69 23.05 5.35 5.46
N GLY A 70 22.28 5.60 4.39
CA GLY A 70 22.49 4.99 3.10
C GLY A 70 22.31 3.47 3.12
N LYS A 71 21.54 2.92 4.06
CA LYS A 71 21.35 1.48 4.27
C LYS A 71 19.88 1.08 4.28
N SER A 72 19.62 -0.22 4.06
CA SER A 72 18.32 -0.87 4.25
C SER A 72 17.91 -0.88 5.74
N PRO A 73 16.66 -1.22 6.07
CA PRO A 73 16.14 -1.10 7.44
C PRO A 73 17.05 -1.69 8.52
N VAL A 74 17.53 -2.93 8.36
CA VAL A 74 18.38 -3.58 9.37
C VAL A 74 19.68 -2.84 9.58
N GLY A 75 20.38 -2.54 8.48
CA GLY A 75 21.64 -1.80 8.52
C GLY A 75 21.45 -0.37 9.02
N ALA A 76 20.32 0.26 8.72
CA ALA A 76 20.00 1.60 9.22
C ALA A 76 19.85 1.61 10.75
N TYR A 77 19.09 0.69 11.33
CA TYR A 77 18.94 0.56 12.78
C TYR A 77 20.27 0.25 13.47
N LYS A 78 21.06 -0.68 12.92
CA LYS A 78 22.40 -1.00 13.42
C LYS A 78 23.36 0.22 13.43
N SER A 79 23.19 1.15 12.50
CA SER A 79 24.04 2.35 12.42
C SER A 79 23.84 3.31 13.59
N PHE A 80 22.72 3.23 14.32
CA PHE A 80 22.42 4.11 15.44
C PHE A 80 22.54 3.45 16.81
N SER A 81 22.45 2.11 16.89
CA SER A 81 22.53 1.41 18.17
C SER A 81 22.89 -0.06 18.04
N ASP A 82 23.75 -0.50 18.97
CA ASP A 82 24.11 -1.91 19.12
C ASP A 82 23.14 -2.72 20.00
N LYS A 83 22.16 -2.07 20.62
CA LYS A 83 21.19 -2.74 21.50
C LYS A 83 20.35 -3.75 20.73
N PRO A 84 20.28 -5.03 21.17
CA PRO A 84 19.53 -6.09 20.47
C PRO A 84 18.06 -5.74 20.23
N ALA A 85 17.39 -5.13 21.22
CA ALA A 85 15.98 -4.74 21.11
C ALA A 85 15.69 -3.77 19.95
N LEU A 86 16.62 -2.87 19.63
CA LEU A 86 16.49 -1.94 18.51
C LEU A 86 16.79 -2.62 17.18
N ARG A 87 17.72 -3.56 17.16
CA ARG A 87 17.98 -4.39 15.96
C ARG A 87 16.75 -5.20 15.54
N VAL A 88 15.95 -5.68 16.50
CA VAL A 88 14.67 -6.36 16.24
C VAL A 88 13.72 -5.44 15.44
N GLY A 89 13.63 -4.15 15.75
CA GLY A 89 12.83 -3.19 14.98
C GLY A 89 13.26 -3.09 13.51
N GLY A 90 14.57 -3.11 13.24
CA GLY A 90 15.11 -3.16 11.87
C GLY A 90 14.73 -4.45 11.14
N TRP A 91 14.82 -5.60 11.81
CA TRP A 91 14.43 -6.89 11.23
C TRP A 91 12.93 -6.99 10.98
N ILE A 92 12.08 -6.49 11.88
CA ILE A 92 10.63 -6.46 11.66
C ILE A 92 10.32 -5.65 10.39
N ASN A 93 10.87 -4.43 10.26
CA ASN A 93 10.73 -3.62 9.04
C ASN A 93 11.21 -4.33 7.76
N ALA A 94 12.22 -5.18 7.86
CA ALA A 94 12.78 -5.93 6.72
C ALA A 94 11.98 -7.18 6.37
N ILE A 95 11.40 -7.87 7.35
CA ILE A 95 10.62 -9.11 7.16
C ILE A 95 9.23 -8.80 6.60
N ILE A 96 8.61 -7.67 6.99
CA ILE A 96 7.29 -7.28 6.51
C ILE A 96 7.17 -7.36 4.98
N PRO A 97 8.01 -6.70 4.17
CA PRO A 97 7.88 -6.77 2.71
C PRO A 97 8.17 -8.17 2.15
N ILE A 98 9.01 -8.99 2.81
CA ILE A 98 9.27 -10.39 2.41
C ILE A 98 8.00 -11.23 2.53
N LEU A 99 7.17 -10.96 3.54
CA LEU A 99 5.91 -11.68 3.75
C LEU A 99 4.74 -11.10 2.95
N ILE A 100 4.71 -9.78 2.73
CA ILE A 100 3.61 -9.12 2.00
C ILE A 100 3.68 -9.44 0.50
N VAL A 101 4.84 -9.29 -0.14
CA VAL A 101 4.92 -9.35 -1.59
C VAL A 101 4.48 -10.69 -2.19
N PRO A 102 4.66 -11.86 -1.55
CA PRO A 102 4.15 -13.13 -2.04
C PRO A 102 2.61 -13.13 -2.21
N TYR A 103 1.85 -12.87 -1.14
CA TYR A 103 0.40 -12.88 -1.22
C TYR A 103 -0.16 -11.69 -2.00
N TYR A 104 0.50 -10.55 -1.96
CA TYR A 104 0.16 -9.38 -2.76
C TYR A 104 0.26 -9.65 -4.27
N SER A 105 1.26 -10.45 -4.68
CA SER A 105 1.43 -10.88 -6.07
C SER A 105 0.34 -11.84 -6.54
N VAL A 106 -0.27 -12.61 -5.64
CA VAL A 106 -1.45 -13.44 -5.96
C VAL A 106 -2.62 -12.55 -6.36
N ILE A 107 -2.88 -11.50 -5.59
CA ILE A 107 -3.94 -10.53 -5.90
C ILE A 107 -3.62 -9.78 -7.20
N GLY A 108 -2.35 -9.43 -7.43
CA GLY A 108 -1.89 -8.88 -8.71
C GLY A 108 -2.17 -9.83 -9.89
N GLY A 109 -2.03 -11.14 -9.69
CA GLY A 109 -2.42 -12.16 -10.65
C GLY A 109 -3.91 -12.17 -10.95
N TRP A 110 -4.76 -12.00 -9.94
CA TRP A 110 -6.21 -11.88 -10.15
C TRP A 110 -6.56 -10.66 -11.00
N VAL A 111 -5.85 -9.53 -10.80
CA VAL A 111 -6.01 -8.33 -11.64
C VAL A 111 -5.65 -8.62 -13.10
N ILE A 112 -4.56 -9.35 -13.36
CA ILE A 112 -4.17 -9.77 -14.71
C ILE A 112 -5.29 -10.60 -15.36
N LYS A 113 -5.86 -11.56 -14.63
CA LYS A 113 -6.96 -12.39 -15.12
C LYS A 113 -8.15 -11.54 -15.58
N TYR A 114 -8.60 -10.64 -14.72
CA TYR A 114 -9.73 -9.78 -15.02
C TYR A 114 -9.44 -8.84 -16.19
N LEU A 115 -8.28 -8.20 -16.23
CA LEU A 115 -7.86 -7.37 -17.35
C LEU A 115 -7.88 -8.16 -18.68
N ALA A 116 -7.35 -9.38 -18.67
CA ALA A 116 -7.34 -10.24 -19.85
C ALA A 116 -8.76 -10.59 -20.31
N GLU A 117 -9.67 -10.93 -19.41
CA GLU A 117 -11.06 -11.23 -19.77
C GLU A 117 -11.79 -10.00 -20.37
N TYR A 118 -11.58 -8.81 -19.79
CA TYR A 118 -12.13 -7.57 -20.36
C TYR A 118 -11.57 -7.26 -21.73
N LEU A 119 -10.27 -7.46 -21.97
CA LEU A 119 -9.63 -7.28 -23.28
C LEU A 119 -10.11 -8.29 -24.32
N MET A 120 -10.50 -9.48 -23.88
CA MET A 120 -11.11 -10.52 -24.76
C MET A 120 -12.62 -10.28 -25.00
N GLY A 121 -13.21 -9.19 -24.51
CA GLY A 121 -14.63 -8.89 -24.67
C GLY A 121 -15.57 -9.73 -23.79
N LYS A 122 -15.06 -10.35 -22.73
CA LYS A 122 -15.83 -11.23 -21.82
C LYS A 122 -16.29 -10.50 -20.55
N ALA A 123 -16.67 -9.22 -20.65
CA ALA A 123 -17.10 -8.42 -19.52
C ALA A 123 -18.29 -9.03 -18.75
N HIS A 124 -19.30 -9.59 -19.48
CA HIS A 124 -20.42 -10.29 -18.86
C HIS A 124 -20.01 -11.52 -18.05
N LEU A 125 -19.03 -12.29 -18.54
CA LEU A 125 -18.57 -13.51 -17.86
C LEU A 125 -17.97 -13.20 -16.48
N VAL A 126 -17.17 -12.14 -16.36
CA VAL A 126 -16.55 -11.76 -15.07
C VAL A 126 -17.55 -11.12 -14.10
N ALA A 127 -18.72 -10.71 -14.57
CA ALA A 127 -19.81 -10.17 -13.77
C ALA A 127 -20.76 -11.27 -13.25
N GLU A 128 -20.66 -12.51 -13.77
CA GLU A 128 -21.52 -13.63 -13.33
C GLU A 128 -21.25 -14.02 -11.86
N ASP A 129 -22.32 -14.44 -11.19
CA ASP A 129 -22.22 -14.97 -9.83
C ASP A 129 -21.33 -16.24 -9.80
N GLY A 130 -20.40 -16.25 -8.85
CA GLY A 130 -19.51 -17.38 -8.68
C GLY A 130 -18.27 -17.40 -9.59
N TYR A 131 -18.15 -16.50 -10.58
CA TYR A 131 -16.98 -16.45 -11.45
C TYR A 131 -15.68 -16.30 -10.67
N PHE A 132 -15.62 -15.33 -9.78
CA PHE A 132 -14.43 -15.09 -8.95
C PHE A 132 -14.08 -16.30 -8.08
N SER A 133 -15.05 -16.87 -7.39
CA SER A 133 -14.85 -18.07 -6.56
C SER A 133 -14.38 -19.27 -7.37
N SER A 134 -14.94 -19.48 -8.55
CA SER A 134 -14.53 -20.55 -9.48
C SER A 134 -13.10 -20.34 -9.99
N PHE A 135 -12.71 -19.08 -10.28
CA PHE A 135 -11.36 -18.75 -10.73
C PHE A 135 -10.32 -18.98 -9.63
N ILE A 136 -10.53 -18.47 -8.41
CA ILE A 136 -9.54 -18.60 -7.33
C ILE A 136 -9.41 -20.04 -6.80
N SER A 137 -10.47 -20.85 -6.91
CA SER A 137 -10.42 -22.28 -6.58
C SER A 137 -9.77 -23.14 -7.66
N ASN A 138 -9.66 -22.62 -8.89
CA ASN A 138 -8.90 -23.28 -9.95
C ASN A 138 -7.40 -23.03 -9.76
N GLY A 139 -6.73 -23.95 -9.05
CA GLY A 139 -5.32 -23.81 -8.69
C GLY A 139 -4.39 -23.52 -9.89
N VAL A 140 -4.62 -24.16 -11.06
CA VAL A 140 -3.78 -23.94 -12.25
C VAL A 140 -3.92 -22.51 -12.80
N SER A 141 -5.16 -22.04 -12.95
CA SER A 141 -5.43 -20.72 -13.53
C SER A 141 -4.95 -19.57 -12.59
N SER A 142 -5.24 -19.72 -11.29
CA SER A 142 -4.80 -18.75 -10.28
C SER A 142 -3.27 -18.68 -10.19
N GLU A 143 -2.61 -19.85 -10.15
CA GLU A 143 -1.15 -19.95 -10.07
C GLU A 143 -0.45 -19.37 -11.29
N LEU A 144 -0.94 -19.64 -12.50
CA LEU A 144 -0.36 -19.10 -13.72
C LEU A 144 -0.41 -17.56 -13.72
N CYS A 145 -1.55 -16.96 -13.37
CA CYS A 145 -1.69 -15.50 -13.30
C CYS A 145 -0.78 -14.88 -12.22
N PHE A 146 -0.67 -15.51 -11.06
CA PHE A 146 0.25 -15.14 -10.00
C PHE A 146 1.71 -15.17 -10.47
N LEU A 147 2.15 -16.23 -11.16
CA LEU A 147 3.50 -16.35 -11.68
C LEU A 147 3.81 -15.28 -12.74
N VAL A 148 2.85 -14.93 -13.61
CA VAL A 148 3.01 -13.85 -14.59
C VAL A 148 3.23 -12.52 -13.88
N PHE A 149 2.42 -12.17 -12.87
CA PHE A 149 2.59 -10.93 -12.11
C PHE A 149 3.94 -10.90 -11.37
N THR A 150 4.32 -12.01 -10.75
CA THR A 150 5.62 -12.16 -10.08
C THR A 150 6.78 -11.95 -11.05
N ALA A 151 6.71 -12.54 -12.24
CA ALA A 151 7.74 -12.39 -13.27
C ALA A 151 7.84 -10.91 -13.75
N MET A 152 6.72 -10.20 -13.92
CA MET A 152 6.72 -8.77 -14.25
C MET A 152 7.42 -7.95 -13.16
N THR A 153 7.10 -8.19 -11.89
CA THR A 153 7.75 -7.51 -10.76
C THR A 153 9.26 -7.76 -10.76
N LEU A 154 9.68 -9.02 -10.84
CA LEU A 154 11.10 -9.41 -10.81
C LEU A 154 11.88 -8.84 -12.01
N ALA A 155 11.31 -8.82 -13.21
CA ALA A 155 11.95 -8.23 -14.40
C ALA A 155 12.34 -6.76 -14.16
N ILE A 156 11.46 -5.99 -13.52
CA ILE A 156 11.72 -4.58 -13.20
C ILE A 156 12.79 -4.46 -12.10
N ILE A 157 12.76 -5.32 -11.09
CA ILE A 157 13.75 -5.33 -10.00
C ILE A 157 15.15 -5.68 -10.55
N PHE A 158 15.26 -6.64 -11.47
CA PHE A 158 16.52 -6.97 -12.13
C PHE A 158 17.13 -5.79 -12.90
N ALA A 159 16.31 -4.90 -13.47
CA ALA A 159 16.77 -3.69 -14.17
C ALA A 159 17.36 -2.62 -13.23
N GLY A 160 17.13 -2.70 -11.91
CA GLY A 160 17.74 -1.83 -10.92
C GLY A 160 16.86 -0.64 -10.52
N VAL A 161 17.45 0.28 -9.74
CA VAL A 161 16.70 1.40 -9.14
C VAL A 161 16.35 2.44 -10.21
N GLU A 162 17.31 2.97 -10.92
CA GLU A 162 17.11 4.07 -11.89
C GLU A 162 16.44 3.56 -13.17
N ASN A 163 16.97 2.50 -13.78
CA ASN A 163 16.49 1.98 -15.06
C ASN A 163 15.22 1.10 -14.94
N GLY A 164 14.98 0.53 -13.78
CA GLY A 164 13.79 -0.28 -13.48
C GLY A 164 12.74 0.53 -12.72
N ILE A 165 12.91 0.67 -11.41
CA ILE A 165 11.90 1.21 -10.48
C ILE A 165 11.50 2.63 -10.86
N GLU A 166 12.47 3.53 -10.99
CA GLU A 166 12.22 4.95 -11.28
C GLU A 166 11.60 5.14 -12.66
N ARG A 167 12.17 4.47 -13.68
CA ARG A 167 11.68 4.58 -15.06
C ARG A 167 10.24 4.10 -15.20
N VAL A 168 9.93 2.97 -14.60
CA VAL A 168 8.57 2.40 -14.59
C VAL A 168 7.60 3.30 -13.84
N SER A 169 7.98 3.80 -12.66
CA SER A 169 7.14 4.73 -11.89
C SER A 169 6.90 6.05 -12.64
N LYS A 170 7.89 6.59 -13.34
CA LYS A 170 7.73 7.80 -14.16
C LYS A 170 6.71 7.65 -15.31
N ILE A 171 6.53 6.44 -15.82
CA ILE A 171 5.56 6.14 -16.88
C ILE A 171 4.19 5.78 -16.29
N MET A 172 4.16 4.86 -15.34
CA MET A 172 2.91 4.32 -14.81
C MET A 172 2.12 5.33 -13.98
N MET A 173 2.80 6.15 -13.16
CA MET A 173 2.09 7.06 -12.26
C MET A 173 1.29 8.15 -12.97
N PRO A 174 1.80 8.85 -14.00
CA PRO A 174 0.98 9.79 -14.77
C PRO A 174 -0.22 9.11 -15.47
N ILE A 175 0.00 7.93 -16.06
CA ILE A 175 -1.10 7.17 -16.70
C ILE A 175 -2.16 6.78 -15.68
N LEU A 176 -1.77 6.32 -14.48
CA LEU A 176 -2.66 5.99 -13.39
C LEU A 176 -3.52 7.20 -12.99
N VAL A 177 -2.94 8.39 -12.89
CA VAL A 177 -3.68 9.63 -12.59
C VAL A 177 -4.72 9.93 -13.68
N VAL A 178 -4.33 9.83 -14.95
CA VAL A 178 -5.26 10.07 -16.06
C VAL A 178 -6.39 9.06 -16.07
N LEU A 179 -6.09 7.77 -15.91
CA LEU A 179 -7.10 6.71 -15.83
C LEU A 179 -8.05 6.93 -14.65
N SER A 180 -7.51 7.28 -13.46
CA SER A 180 -8.34 7.55 -12.28
C SER A 180 -9.28 8.74 -12.51
N LEU A 181 -8.82 9.79 -13.17
CA LEU A 181 -9.65 10.93 -13.51
C LEU A 181 -10.78 10.56 -14.48
N ILE A 182 -10.47 9.82 -15.55
CA ILE A 182 -11.46 9.36 -16.53
C ILE A 182 -12.54 8.52 -15.84
N ILE A 183 -12.16 7.54 -15.02
CA ILE A 183 -13.09 6.66 -14.33
C ILE A 183 -13.91 7.43 -13.29
N ALA A 184 -13.31 8.36 -12.54
CA ALA A 184 -14.04 9.17 -11.58
C ALA A 184 -15.09 10.06 -12.26
N VAL A 185 -14.72 10.74 -13.35
CA VAL A 185 -15.67 11.56 -14.14
C VAL A 185 -16.80 10.67 -14.68
N TYR A 186 -16.48 9.52 -15.21
CA TYR A 186 -17.50 8.56 -15.67
C TYR A 186 -18.43 8.14 -14.53
N SER A 187 -17.88 7.79 -13.36
CA SER A 187 -18.64 7.33 -12.19
C SER A 187 -19.61 8.42 -11.68
N VAL A 188 -19.11 9.64 -11.45
CA VAL A 188 -19.92 10.72 -10.89
C VAL A 188 -21.01 11.25 -11.83
N THR A 189 -20.90 10.99 -13.14
CA THR A 189 -21.89 11.40 -14.15
C THR A 189 -23.00 10.35 -14.36
N ARG A 190 -23.00 9.25 -13.64
CA ARG A 190 -24.07 8.24 -13.78
C ARG A 190 -25.37 8.69 -13.10
N PRO A 191 -26.53 8.33 -13.68
CA PRO A 191 -27.82 8.54 -12.99
C PRO A 191 -27.79 7.88 -11.61
N GLY A 192 -28.20 8.61 -10.57
CA GLY A 192 -28.18 8.14 -9.18
C GLY A 192 -26.83 8.25 -8.45
N ALA A 193 -25.74 8.62 -9.13
CA ALA A 193 -24.41 8.75 -8.52
C ALA A 193 -24.27 9.94 -7.54
N LEU A 194 -25.10 10.96 -7.68
CA LEU A 194 -25.01 12.21 -6.89
C LEU A 194 -25.15 11.95 -5.38
N GLU A 195 -25.96 10.98 -4.98
CA GLU A 195 -26.11 10.62 -3.56
C GLU A 195 -24.80 10.03 -3.00
N GLY A 196 -24.12 9.19 -3.78
CA GLY A 196 -22.80 8.68 -3.42
C GLY A 196 -21.73 9.77 -3.35
N VAL A 197 -21.77 10.74 -4.28
CA VAL A 197 -20.87 11.91 -4.23
C VAL A 197 -21.12 12.72 -2.96
N LYS A 198 -22.38 13.02 -2.64
CA LYS A 198 -22.77 13.75 -1.41
C LYS A 198 -22.31 12.98 -0.17
N TYR A 199 -22.60 11.69 -0.11
CA TYR A 199 -22.20 10.84 1.01
C TYR A 199 -20.67 10.87 1.25
N PHE A 200 -19.90 10.86 0.17
CA PHE A 200 -18.44 10.82 0.26
C PHE A 200 -17.78 12.18 0.50
N LEU A 201 -18.39 13.30 0.06
CA LEU A 201 -17.78 14.63 0.12
C LEU A 201 -18.44 15.59 1.11
N VAL A 202 -19.69 15.36 1.50
CA VAL A 202 -20.41 16.26 2.42
C VAL A 202 -20.42 15.67 3.83
N PRO A 203 -19.67 16.27 4.78
CA PRO A 203 -19.60 15.75 6.14
C PRO A 203 -20.95 15.75 6.86
N ASN A 204 -21.33 14.62 7.44
CA ASN A 204 -22.44 14.50 8.38
C ASN A 204 -21.90 13.98 9.71
N LEU A 205 -21.98 14.80 10.78
CA LEU A 205 -21.45 14.45 12.09
C LEU A 205 -22.19 13.28 12.75
N ASP A 206 -23.45 13.03 12.37
CA ASP A 206 -24.22 11.88 12.87
C ASP A 206 -23.58 10.54 12.47
N ASN A 207 -22.77 10.53 11.40
CA ASN A 207 -22.05 9.36 10.94
C ASN A 207 -20.69 9.14 11.65
N PHE A 208 -20.35 10.00 12.62
CA PHE A 208 -19.10 9.86 13.37
C PHE A 208 -19.17 8.71 14.37
N SER A 209 -18.11 7.91 14.41
CA SER A 209 -17.87 6.92 15.44
C SER A 209 -16.38 6.87 15.82
N TRP A 210 -16.05 6.36 17.00
CA TRP A 210 -14.66 6.13 17.36
C TRP A 210 -13.98 5.10 16.43
N MET A 211 -14.77 4.18 15.88
CA MET A 211 -14.29 3.24 14.85
C MET A 211 -13.89 3.93 13.55
N THR A 212 -14.50 5.06 13.20
CA THR A 212 -14.07 5.90 12.08
C THR A 212 -12.62 6.33 12.24
N VAL A 213 -12.22 6.76 13.45
CA VAL A 213 -10.84 7.19 13.74
C VAL A 213 -9.86 6.02 13.65
N VAL A 214 -10.20 4.88 14.26
CA VAL A 214 -9.33 3.68 14.27
C VAL A 214 -9.18 3.11 12.85
N SER A 215 -10.29 3.02 12.12
CA SER A 215 -10.29 2.47 10.76
C SER A 215 -9.54 3.39 9.77
N ALA A 216 -9.70 4.71 9.89
CA ALA A 216 -8.95 5.67 9.08
C ALA A 216 -7.45 5.60 9.39
N MET A 217 -7.05 5.39 10.66
CA MET A 217 -5.66 5.16 11.04
C MET A 217 -5.06 3.92 10.39
N GLY A 218 -5.75 2.78 10.50
CA GLY A 218 -5.32 1.53 9.87
C GLY A 218 -5.19 1.67 8.36
N GLN A 219 -6.14 2.38 7.72
CA GLN A 219 -6.09 2.67 6.29
C GLN A 219 -4.90 3.56 5.93
N MET A 220 -4.60 4.58 6.72
CA MET A 220 -3.48 5.50 6.47
C MET A 220 -2.13 4.79 6.53
N PHE A 221 -1.91 3.86 7.46
CA PHE A 221 -0.70 3.03 7.51
C PHE A 221 -0.47 2.30 6.18
N TYR A 222 -1.52 1.68 5.68
CA TYR A 222 -1.46 0.93 4.43
C TYR A 222 -1.29 1.83 3.22
N SER A 223 -2.06 2.93 3.16
CA SER A 223 -2.05 3.86 2.02
C SER A 223 -0.75 4.62 1.85
N LEU A 224 0.02 4.86 2.91
CA LEU A 224 1.27 5.63 2.83
C LEU A 224 2.53 4.76 2.88
N SER A 225 2.38 3.43 2.86
CA SER A 225 3.48 2.45 2.89
C SER A 225 4.47 2.68 4.04
N ILE A 226 3.97 3.13 5.20
CA ILE A 226 4.78 3.38 6.39
C ILE A 226 4.98 2.10 7.20
N ALA A 227 6.07 2.03 7.93
CA ALA A 227 6.44 0.88 8.77
C ALA A 227 6.59 -0.47 8.01
N MET A 228 6.96 -0.39 6.73
CA MET A 228 7.23 -1.55 5.86
C MET A 228 8.70 -1.59 5.37
N GLY A 229 9.57 -0.74 5.90
CA GLY A 229 10.95 -0.63 5.44
C GLY A 229 11.13 0.04 4.07
N ILE A 230 10.07 0.24 3.28
CA ILE A 230 10.12 0.82 1.94
C ILE A 230 10.70 2.25 1.97
N LEU A 231 10.18 3.10 2.85
CA LEU A 231 10.60 4.50 2.92
C LEU A 231 12.03 4.65 3.46
N ILE A 232 12.49 3.76 4.34
CA ILE A 232 13.90 3.69 4.76
C ILE A 232 14.76 3.30 3.56
N THR A 233 14.38 2.26 2.81
CA THR A 233 15.09 1.81 1.61
C THR A 233 15.15 2.91 0.54
N PHE A 234 14.01 3.53 0.19
CA PHE A 234 13.96 4.60 -0.80
C PHE A 234 14.66 5.87 -0.33
N GLY A 235 14.59 6.18 0.97
CA GLY A 235 15.37 7.23 1.60
C GLY A 235 16.87 7.01 1.42
N SER A 236 17.34 5.75 1.51
CA SER A 236 18.75 5.41 1.30
C SER A 236 19.25 5.61 -0.14
N TYR A 237 18.34 5.70 -1.11
CA TYR A 237 18.61 6.00 -2.52
C TYR A 237 18.45 7.48 -2.85
N MET A 238 17.95 8.29 -1.88
CA MET A 238 17.76 9.73 -2.06
C MET A 238 19.07 10.49 -2.01
N LYS A 239 19.34 11.32 -3.01
CA LYS A 239 20.51 12.20 -3.03
C LYS A 239 20.44 13.23 -1.92
N LYS A 240 21.63 13.66 -1.43
CA LYS A 240 21.75 14.60 -0.30
C LYS A 240 21.26 16.02 -0.61
N ASP A 241 21.22 16.41 -1.89
CA ASP A 241 20.73 17.71 -2.36
C ASP A 241 19.20 17.77 -2.53
N VAL A 242 18.52 16.62 -2.52
CA VAL A 242 17.05 16.56 -2.62
C VAL A 242 16.41 16.89 -1.28
N PRO A 243 15.52 17.90 -1.19
CA PRO A 243 14.88 18.32 0.07
C PRO A 243 13.85 17.29 0.53
N ILE A 244 14.00 16.78 1.77
CA ILE A 244 13.11 15.73 2.33
C ILE A 244 11.68 16.26 2.49
N GLU A 245 11.47 17.38 3.19
CA GLU A 245 10.12 17.85 3.52
C GLU A 245 9.25 18.09 2.29
N SER A 246 9.80 18.78 1.27
CA SER A 246 9.03 19.03 0.06
C SER A 246 8.76 17.76 -0.75
N SER A 247 9.66 16.79 -0.71
CA SER A 247 9.45 15.48 -1.35
C SER A 247 8.40 14.66 -0.62
N THR A 248 8.48 14.58 0.70
CA THR A 248 7.49 13.91 1.56
C THR A 248 6.09 14.50 1.38
N ARG A 249 5.98 15.84 1.39
CA ARG A 249 4.70 16.51 1.14
C ARG A 249 4.12 16.15 -0.23
N ASN A 250 4.95 16.06 -1.25
CA ASN A 250 4.47 15.67 -2.57
C ASN A 250 3.96 14.21 -2.58
N VAL A 251 4.63 13.28 -1.89
CA VAL A 251 4.16 11.90 -1.72
C VAL A 251 2.83 11.85 -0.96
N GLU A 252 2.73 12.56 0.17
CA GLU A 252 1.53 12.69 1.00
C GLU A 252 0.34 13.19 0.18
N VAL A 253 0.51 14.32 -0.53
CA VAL A 253 -0.54 14.93 -1.35
C VAL A 253 -0.95 14.00 -2.49
N PHE A 254 0.02 13.38 -3.16
CA PHE A 254 -0.26 12.48 -4.27
C PHE A 254 -1.04 11.24 -3.82
N ALA A 255 -0.60 10.57 -2.76
CA ALA A 255 -1.26 9.38 -2.23
C ALA A 255 -2.68 9.70 -1.71
N THR A 256 -2.86 10.85 -1.03
CA THR A 256 -4.17 11.31 -0.56
C THR A 256 -5.11 11.65 -1.73
N ALA A 257 -4.60 12.33 -2.76
CA ALA A 257 -5.39 12.66 -3.94
C ALA A 257 -5.89 11.39 -4.66
N ILE A 258 -5.03 10.38 -4.82
CA ILE A 258 -5.45 9.11 -5.43
C ILE A 258 -6.45 8.35 -4.53
N ALA A 259 -6.32 8.39 -3.22
CA ALA A 259 -7.32 7.80 -2.32
C ALA A 259 -8.70 8.48 -2.48
N ILE A 260 -8.74 9.82 -2.58
CA ILE A 260 -9.97 10.58 -2.88
C ILE A 260 -10.52 10.20 -4.24
N MET A 261 -9.67 10.13 -5.27
CA MET A 261 -10.08 9.71 -6.61
C MET A 261 -10.65 8.28 -6.61
N ALA A 262 -10.05 7.35 -5.87
CA ALA A 262 -10.56 5.99 -5.71
C ALA A 262 -11.95 5.98 -5.05
N GLY A 263 -12.16 6.81 -4.03
CA GLY A 263 -13.50 7.02 -3.46
C GLY A 263 -14.51 7.51 -4.50
N LEU A 264 -14.14 8.51 -5.31
CA LEU A 264 -14.99 9.06 -6.38
C LEU A 264 -15.19 8.10 -7.55
N MET A 265 -14.26 7.21 -7.83
CA MET A 265 -14.42 6.17 -8.85
C MET A 265 -15.43 5.10 -8.44
N ILE A 266 -15.46 4.73 -7.16
CA ILE A 266 -16.13 3.52 -6.70
C ILE A 266 -17.44 3.83 -5.98
N ILE A 267 -17.44 4.74 -5.01
CA ILE A 267 -18.63 5.00 -4.18
C ILE A 267 -19.82 5.48 -5.01
N PRO A 268 -19.70 6.51 -5.89
CA PRO A 268 -20.83 6.96 -6.70
C PRO A 268 -21.36 5.90 -7.66
N ALA A 269 -20.46 5.07 -8.27
CA ALA A 269 -20.86 4.02 -9.19
C ALA A 269 -21.65 2.92 -8.47
N VAL A 270 -21.20 2.50 -7.27
CA VAL A 270 -21.91 1.49 -6.47
C VAL A 270 -23.24 2.03 -5.95
N PHE A 271 -23.31 3.30 -5.52
CA PHE A 271 -24.56 3.93 -5.10
C PHE A 271 -25.58 4.00 -6.27
N ALA A 272 -25.13 4.39 -7.46
CA ALA A 272 -25.98 4.37 -8.65
C ALA A 272 -26.53 2.99 -8.98
N PHE A 273 -25.72 1.94 -8.80
CA PHE A 273 -26.10 0.55 -9.05
C PHE A 273 -27.01 -0.02 -7.96
N SER A 274 -26.76 0.29 -6.68
CA SER A 274 -27.47 -0.26 -5.53
C SER A 274 -28.72 0.52 -5.11
N GLY A 275 -29.05 1.62 -5.79
CA GLY A 275 -30.13 2.52 -5.36
C GLY A 275 -29.84 3.29 -4.06
N GLY A 276 -28.55 3.55 -3.79
CA GLY A 276 -28.12 4.36 -2.63
C GLY A 276 -27.76 3.55 -1.38
N ASP A 277 -27.60 2.24 -1.47
CA ASP A 277 -27.24 1.38 -0.33
C ASP A 277 -25.71 1.31 -0.11
N PRO A 278 -25.15 1.91 0.97
CA PRO A 278 -23.74 1.81 1.28
C PRO A 278 -23.26 0.39 1.59
N SER A 279 -24.15 -0.51 2.01
CA SER A 279 -23.80 -1.91 2.34
C SER A 279 -23.44 -2.75 1.12
N ALA A 280 -23.77 -2.26 -0.09
CA ALA A 280 -23.36 -2.87 -1.35
C ALA A 280 -21.82 -2.79 -1.58
N LEU A 281 -21.12 -1.87 -0.91
CA LEU A 281 -19.67 -1.83 -0.90
C LEU A 281 -19.13 -2.89 0.06
N LYS A 282 -18.92 -4.09 -0.47
CA LYS A 282 -18.41 -5.24 0.31
C LYS A 282 -16.92 -5.09 0.66
N ALA A 283 -16.51 -5.74 1.75
CA ALA A 283 -15.11 -5.73 2.17
C ALA A 283 -14.20 -6.55 1.24
N GLY A 284 -12.94 -6.14 1.20
CA GLY A 284 -11.85 -6.92 0.62
C GLY A 284 -11.93 -7.12 -0.90
N PRO A 285 -11.39 -8.23 -1.39
CA PRO A 285 -11.37 -8.56 -2.83
C PRO A 285 -12.76 -8.60 -3.47
N SER A 286 -13.80 -8.90 -2.69
CA SER A 286 -15.19 -8.98 -3.21
C SER A 286 -15.67 -7.66 -3.82
N LEU A 287 -15.24 -6.51 -3.31
CA LEU A 287 -15.57 -5.23 -3.93
C LEU A 287 -15.03 -5.17 -5.36
N MET A 288 -13.76 -5.47 -5.54
CA MET A 288 -13.06 -5.29 -6.81
C MET A 288 -13.37 -6.39 -7.83
N PHE A 289 -13.52 -7.64 -7.38
CA PHE A 289 -13.65 -8.78 -8.28
C PHE A 289 -15.08 -9.32 -8.42
N ILE A 290 -16.04 -8.85 -7.60
CA ILE A 290 -17.45 -9.25 -7.70
C ILE A 290 -18.32 -8.03 -7.95
N THR A 291 -18.28 -7.02 -7.05
CA THR A 291 -19.21 -5.88 -7.13
C THR A 291 -18.91 -4.98 -8.33
N ILE A 292 -17.67 -4.55 -8.50
CA ILE A 292 -17.28 -3.61 -9.58
C ILE A 292 -17.53 -4.18 -10.98
N PRO A 293 -17.21 -5.44 -11.32
CA PRO A 293 -17.59 -6.02 -12.60
C PRO A 293 -19.09 -5.97 -12.89
N LYS A 294 -19.95 -6.26 -11.89
CA LYS A 294 -21.41 -6.16 -12.02
C LYS A 294 -21.87 -4.73 -12.26
N VAL A 295 -21.27 -3.78 -11.54
CA VAL A 295 -21.55 -2.34 -11.74
C VAL A 295 -21.22 -1.93 -13.17
N PHE A 296 -20.04 -2.29 -13.68
CA PHE A 296 -19.65 -1.96 -15.05
C PHE A 296 -20.51 -2.66 -16.10
N ASP A 297 -20.86 -3.92 -15.86
CA ASP A 297 -21.73 -4.67 -16.77
C ASP A 297 -23.13 -4.04 -16.91
N SER A 298 -23.65 -3.45 -15.84
CA SER A 298 -24.92 -2.72 -15.84
C SER A 298 -24.86 -1.35 -16.50
N MET A 299 -23.67 -0.83 -16.82
CA MET A 299 -23.48 0.54 -17.30
C MET A 299 -23.09 0.58 -18.78
N GLY A 300 -23.56 1.60 -19.52
CA GLY A 300 -23.09 1.86 -20.90
C GLY A 300 -21.57 2.07 -20.92
N PHE A 301 -20.89 1.55 -21.94
CA PHE A 301 -19.44 1.53 -22.08
C PHE A 301 -18.67 0.77 -20.97
N GLY A 302 -19.36 -0.09 -20.20
CA GLY A 302 -18.78 -0.80 -19.07
C GLY A 302 -17.53 -1.61 -19.40
N THR A 303 -17.47 -2.24 -20.58
CA THR A 303 -16.26 -2.97 -21.04
C THR A 303 -15.03 -2.05 -21.13
N VAL A 304 -15.19 -0.86 -21.73
CA VAL A 304 -14.06 0.10 -21.89
C VAL A 304 -13.61 0.63 -20.53
N ILE A 305 -14.57 0.98 -19.67
CA ILE A 305 -14.27 1.45 -18.32
C ILE A 305 -13.65 0.32 -17.47
N GLY A 306 -14.11 -0.92 -17.65
CA GLY A 306 -13.50 -2.09 -17.00
C GLY A 306 -12.05 -2.32 -17.41
N ILE A 307 -11.72 -2.19 -18.70
CA ILE A 307 -10.34 -2.22 -19.19
C ILE A 307 -9.51 -1.11 -18.51
N ALA A 308 -10.03 0.13 -18.52
CA ALA A 308 -9.34 1.27 -17.92
C ALA A 308 -9.12 1.05 -16.41
N PHE A 309 -10.14 0.53 -15.70
CA PHE A 309 -10.07 0.25 -14.28
C PHE A 309 -9.06 -0.85 -13.94
N PHE A 310 -9.13 -2.01 -14.59
CA PHE A 310 -8.19 -3.10 -14.29
C PHE A 310 -6.77 -2.80 -14.76
N LEU A 311 -6.57 -1.97 -15.79
CA LEU A 311 -5.25 -1.44 -16.17
C LEU A 311 -4.69 -0.49 -15.08
N LEU A 312 -5.53 0.41 -14.56
CA LEU A 312 -5.19 1.29 -13.43
C LEU A 312 -4.80 0.46 -12.21
N VAL A 313 -5.60 -0.55 -11.86
CA VAL A 313 -5.34 -1.44 -10.72
C VAL A 313 -4.06 -2.24 -10.92
N LEU A 314 -3.78 -2.71 -12.14
CA LEU A 314 -2.52 -3.41 -12.46
C LEU A 314 -1.32 -2.51 -12.23
N PHE A 315 -1.37 -1.25 -12.66
CA PHE A 315 -0.27 -0.29 -12.45
C PHE A 315 -0.07 0.02 -10.95
N ALA A 316 -1.15 0.22 -10.21
CA ALA A 316 -1.10 0.42 -8.77
C ALA A 316 -0.52 -0.80 -8.03
N ALA A 317 -0.95 -2.00 -8.42
CA ALA A 317 -0.44 -3.24 -7.85
C ALA A 317 1.06 -3.44 -8.16
N LEU A 318 1.46 -3.20 -9.40
CA LEU A 318 2.83 -3.43 -9.85
C LEU A 318 3.81 -2.45 -9.20
N THR A 319 3.49 -1.16 -9.12
CA THR A 319 4.37 -0.16 -8.48
C THR A 319 4.58 -0.44 -6.99
N SER A 320 3.55 -0.88 -6.27
CA SER A 320 3.66 -1.29 -4.87
C SER A 320 4.43 -2.61 -4.69
N SER A 321 4.20 -3.61 -5.55
CA SER A 321 4.94 -4.88 -5.54
C SER A 321 6.44 -4.67 -5.79
N ILE A 322 6.79 -3.78 -6.71
CA ILE A 322 8.18 -3.38 -6.99
C ILE A 322 8.82 -2.77 -5.74
N ALA A 323 8.14 -1.85 -5.05
CA ALA A 323 8.66 -1.18 -3.86
C ALA A 323 8.89 -2.14 -2.69
N LEU A 324 7.94 -3.05 -2.45
CA LEU A 324 8.05 -4.12 -1.44
C LEU A 324 9.23 -5.05 -1.76
N THR A 325 9.31 -5.52 -3.01
CA THR A 325 10.38 -6.42 -3.45
C THR A 325 11.76 -5.75 -3.35
N GLU A 326 11.86 -4.47 -3.71
CA GLU A 326 13.12 -3.72 -3.59
C GLU A 326 13.55 -3.57 -2.14
N SER A 327 12.63 -3.31 -1.22
CA SER A 327 12.94 -3.24 0.22
C SER A 327 13.52 -4.56 0.74
N ALA A 328 12.94 -5.70 0.33
CA ALA A 328 13.44 -7.02 0.66
C ALA A 328 14.82 -7.29 0.02
N VAL A 329 14.96 -7.05 -1.29
CA VAL A 329 16.22 -7.28 -2.04
C VAL A 329 17.35 -6.42 -1.48
N SER A 330 17.10 -5.13 -1.19
CA SER A 330 18.14 -4.24 -0.61
C SER A 330 18.61 -4.73 0.76
N THR A 331 17.70 -5.29 1.57
CA THR A 331 18.07 -5.88 2.86
C THR A 331 18.94 -7.10 2.69
N LEU A 332 18.62 -8.00 1.75
CA LEU A 332 19.47 -9.18 1.45
C LEU A 332 20.84 -8.77 0.92
N GLN A 333 20.91 -7.71 0.11
CA GLN A 333 22.18 -7.17 -0.37
C GLN A 333 23.05 -6.61 0.79
N ASP A 334 22.44 -5.81 1.66
CA ASP A 334 23.18 -5.13 2.74
C ASP A 334 23.62 -6.11 3.85
N GLU A 335 22.75 -7.02 4.26
CA GLU A 335 23.02 -7.91 5.41
C GLU A 335 23.82 -9.17 5.03
N LEU A 336 23.59 -9.70 3.83
CA LEU A 336 24.22 -10.93 3.36
C LEU A 336 25.34 -10.67 2.33
N HIS A 337 25.57 -9.40 2.00
CA HIS A 337 26.55 -8.97 0.99
C HIS A 337 26.38 -9.68 -0.37
N TRP A 338 25.13 -9.97 -0.73
CA TRP A 338 24.81 -10.63 -1.99
C TRP A 338 24.78 -9.65 -3.16
N SER A 339 25.13 -10.13 -4.34
CA SER A 339 24.89 -9.35 -5.56
C SER A 339 23.39 -9.17 -5.79
N ARG A 340 23.01 -8.08 -6.45
CA ARG A 340 21.61 -7.81 -6.80
C ARG A 340 20.94 -8.98 -7.49
N LYS A 341 21.62 -9.60 -8.46
CA LYS A 341 21.09 -10.76 -9.17
C LYS A 341 20.76 -11.91 -8.22
N LYS A 342 21.69 -12.27 -7.31
CA LYS A 342 21.47 -13.33 -6.31
C LYS A 342 20.33 -12.98 -5.36
N ALA A 343 20.31 -11.76 -4.79
CA ALA A 343 19.28 -11.32 -3.88
C ALA A 343 17.89 -11.33 -4.54
N THR A 344 17.77 -10.82 -5.78
CA THR A 344 16.52 -10.82 -6.53
C THR A 344 16.06 -12.25 -6.86
N SER A 345 16.96 -13.15 -7.26
CA SER A 345 16.60 -14.55 -7.55
C SER A 345 16.10 -15.28 -6.31
N ILE A 346 16.76 -15.12 -5.17
CA ILE A 346 16.32 -15.74 -3.90
C ILE A 346 14.98 -15.14 -3.44
N MET A 347 14.81 -13.82 -3.58
CA MET A 347 13.51 -13.20 -3.28
C MET A 347 12.41 -13.72 -4.21
N GLY A 348 12.72 -13.93 -5.51
CA GLY A 348 11.79 -14.54 -6.46
C GLY A 348 11.38 -15.97 -6.07
N ILE A 349 12.32 -16.79 -5.64
CA ILE A 349 12.02 -18.13 -5.11
C ILE A 349 11.13 -18.02 -3.87
N SER A 350 11.43 -17.12 -2.94
CA SER A 350 10.59 -16.88 -1.76
C SER A 350 9.18 -16.42 -2.13
N MET A 351 9.05 -15.52 -3.13
CA MET A 351 7.75 -15.06 -3.64
C MET A 351 6.94 -16.23 -4.20
N VAL A 352 7.57 -17.10 -5.00
CA VAL A 352 6.88 -18.28 -5.57
C VAL A 352 6.48 -19.24 -4.47
N LEU A 353 7.36 -19.61 -3.55
CA LEU A 353 7.04 -20.59 -2.51
C LEU A 353 5.93 -20.11 -1.57
N LEU A 354 6.04 -18.89 -1.02
CA LEU A 354 5.04 -18.36 -0.09
C LEU A 354 3.77 -17.92 -0.82
N GLY A 355 3.89 -17.41 -2.05
CA GLY A 355 2.75 -17.01 -2.87
C GLY A 355 1.93 -18.21 -3.33
N SER A 356 2.55 -19.33 -3.69
CA SER A 356 1.82 -20.56 -4.03
C SER A 356 0.99 -21.08 -2.86
N LEU A 357 1.46 -20.98 -1.61
CA LEU A 357 0.63 -21.29 -0.45
C LEU A 357 -0.64 -20.43 -0.42
N SER A 358 -0.51 -19.12 -0.68
CA SER A 358 -1.62 -18.17 -0.70
C SER A 358 -2.53 -18.39 -1.92
N SER A 359 -1.97 -18.64 -3.11
CA SER A 359 -2.71 -18.89 -4.35
C SER A 359 -3.52 -20.18 -4.30
N LEU A 360 -2.91 -21.26 -3.82
CA LEU A 360 -3.54 -22.58 -3.70
C LEU A 360 -4.45 -22.70 -2.47
N GLY A 361 -4.36 -21.75 -1.53
CA GLY A 361 -5.15 -21.73 -0.31
C GLY A 361 -6.67 -21.65 -0.54
N TYR A 362 -7.13 -21.13 -1.68
CA TYR A 362 -8.55 -21.09 -2.05
C TYR A 362 -9.00 -22.27 -2.91
N GLY A 363 -8.09 -23.17 -3.28
CA GLY A 363 -8.35 -24.33 -4.11
C GLY A 363 -7.82 -25.64 -3.46
N PRO A 364 -6.74 -26.24 -3.97
CA PRO A 364 -6.24 -27.52 -3.47
C PRO A 364 -5.87 -27.53 -1.98
N LEU A 365 -5.47 -26.39 -1.41
CA LEU A 365 -5.10 -26.25 0.00
C LEU A 365 -6.20 -25.59 0.86
N ALA A 366 -7.44 -25.48 0.36
CA ALA A 366 -8.53 -24.79 1.05
C ALA A 366 -8.83 -25.33 2.47
N ASN A 367 -8.55 -26.59 2.72
CA ASN A 367 -8.71 -27.23 4.02
C ASN A 367 -7.54 -27.01 4.99
N VAL A 368 -6.45 -26.39 4.52
CA VAL A 368 -5.26 -26.11 5.34
C VAL A 368 -5.29 -24.66 5.77
N THR A 369 -5.56 -24.43 7.06
CA THR A 369 -5.66 -23.08 7.64
C THR A 369 -4.65 -22.88 8.76
N VAL A 370 -4.23 -21.63 8.97
CA VAL A 370 -3.39 -21.23 10.10
C VAL A 370 -4.22 -20.35 11.01
N ILE A 371 -4.44 -20.77 12.26
CA ILE A 371 -5.30 -20.08 13.24
C ILE A 371 -6.73 -19.83 12.68
N GLY A 372 -7.24 -20.78 11.87
CA GLY A 372 -8.55 -20.67 11.24
C GLY A 372 -8.62 -19.73 10.01
N MET A 373 -7.50 -19.17 9.58
CA MET A 373 -7.40 -18.29 8.40
C MET A 373 -6.76 -19.02 7.22
N GLN A 374 -7.17 -18.68 6.00
CA GLN A 374 -6.45 -19.06 4.78
C GLN A 374 -5.06 -18.41 4.77
N PHE A 375 -4.12 -18.98 4.01
CA PHE A 375 -2.73 -18.48 4.01
C PHE A 375 -2.63 -17.00 3.65
N LEU A 376 -3.37 -16.52 2.65
CA LEU A 376 -3.39 -15.10 2.27
C LEU A 376 -3.84 -14.23 3.44
N ASP A 377 -4.97 -14.58 4.06
CA ASP A 377 -5.55 -13.82 5.16
C ASP A 377 -4.65 -13.86 6.41
N PHE A 378 -4.00 -14.99 6.66
CA PHE A 378 -3.02 -15.13 7.74
C PHE A 378 -1.79 -14.24 7.54
N PHE A 379 -1.21 -14.22 6.34
CA PHE A 379 -0.06 -13.34 6.06
C PHE A 379 -0.46 -11.87 6.11
N ASP A 380 -1.64 -11.53 5.62
CA ASP A 380 -2.18 -10.16 5.73
C ASP A 380 -2.38 -9.75 7.19
N PHE A 381 -3.02 -10.59 8.00
CA PHE A 381 -3.18 -10.36 9.42
C PHE A 381 -1.84 -10.20 10.15
N LEU A 382 -0.91 -11.14 9.94
CA LEU A 382 0.40 -11.11 10.60
C LEU A 382 1.18 -9.84 10.26
N THR A 383 1.22 -9.46 9.00
CA THR A 383 2.00 -8.30 8.55
C THR A 383 1.31 -6.98 8.88
N ASN A 384 0.06 -6.80 8.47
CA ASN A 384 -0.61 -5.50 8.58
C ASN A 384 -1.17 -5.24 9.98
N SER A 385 -1.72 -6.27 10.64
CA SER A 385 -2.37 -6.10 11.94
C SER A 385 -1.41 -6.20 13.12
N VAL A 386 -0.29 -6.94 12.98
CA VAL A 386 0.64 -7.18 14.08
C VAL A 386 2.00 -6.51 13.82
N MET A 387 2.68 -6.88 12.73
CA MET A 387 4.07 -6.47 12.53
C MET A 387 4.23 -4.98 12.21
N MET A 388 3.38 -4.40 11.36
CA MET A 388 3.49 -2.99 10.98
C MET A 388 3.31 -2.03 12.17
N PRO A 389 2.31 -2.17 13.05
CA PRO A 389 2.23 -1.31 14.24
C PRO A 389 3.45 -1.44 15.16
N ILE A 390 3.99 -2.65 15.32
CA ILE A 390 5.22 -2.87 16.10
C ILE A 390 6.42 -2.17 15.43
N ALA A 391 6.55 -2.28 14.11
CA ALA A 391 7.58 -1.59 13.34
C ALA A 391 7.48 -0.06 13.46
N ALA A 392 6.26 0.48 13.44
CA ALA A 392 6.02 1.91 13.64
C ALA A 392 6.45 2.38 15.04
N ILE A 393 6.09 1.63 16.08
CA ILE A 393 6.52 1.91 17.45
C ILE A 393 8.06 1.86 17.54
N ALA A 394 8.70 0.86 16.93
CA ALA A 394 10.15 0.74 16.91
C ALA A 394 10.82 1.93 16.21
N SER A 395 10.28 2.39 15.07
CA SER A 395 10.74 3.59 14.35
C SER A 395 10.57 4.86 15.21
N CYS A 396 9.45 5.00 15.91
CA CYS A 396 9.22 6.11 16.83
C CYS A 396 10.22 6.13 18.00
N ILE A 397 10.49 4.96 18.60
CA ILE A 397 11.47 4.82 19.68
C ILE A 397 12.87 5.13 19.16
N LEU A 398 13.25 4.61 18.01
CA LEU A 398 14.55 4.88 17.39
C LEU A 398 14.76 6.39 17.19
N VAL A 399 13.78 7.08 16.61
CA VAL A 399 13.88 8.52 16.35
C VAL A 399 13.84 9.34 17.64
N SER A 400 12.90 9.05 18.55
CA SER A 400 12.67 9.90 19.72
C SER A 400 13.68 9.69 20.86
N ARG A 401 14.27 8.48 20.99
CA ARG A 401 15.11 8.10 22.14
C ARG A 401 16.58 7.83 21.78
N VAL A 402 16.87 7.51 20.52
CA VAL A 402 18.22 7.09 20.11
C VAL A 402 18.87 8.09 19.17
N ILE A 403 18.23 8.39 18.04
CA ILE A 403 18.74 9.37 17.07
C ILE A 403 18.62 10.78 17.64
N GLY A 404 17.47 11.11 18.21
CA GLY A 404 17.07 12.45 18.61
C GLY A 404 16.39 13.22 17.48
N VAL A 405 15.28 13.90 17.82
CA VAL A 405 14.48 14.66 16.84
C VAL A 405 15.27 15.83 16.21
N ASP A 406 16.27 16.35 16.90
CA ASP A 406 17.11 17.44 16.39
C ASP A 406 18.02 16.95 15.26
N ARG A 407 18.62 15.77 15.36
CA ARG A 407 19.41 15.17 14.27
C ARG A 407 18.56 14.87 13.03
N ILE A 408 17.30 14.49 13.21
CA ILE A 408 16.35 14.36 12.08
C ILE A 408 16.08 15.76 11.50
N ALA A 409 15.86 16.77 12.34
CA ALA A 409 15.65 18.14 11.87
C ALA A 409 16.84 18.67 11.09
N ASP A 410 18.08 18.41 11.55
CA ASP A 410 19.30 18.79 10.85
C ASP A 410 19.40 18.12 9.46
N GLU A 411 19.03 16.84 9.37
CA GLU A 411 19.00 16.14 8.09
C GLU A 411 17.92 16.70 7.15
N VAL A 412 16.73 17.03 7.66
CA VAL A 412 15.64 17.64 6.88
C VAL A 412 16.00 19.03 6.39
N THR A 413 16.66 19.84 7.23
CA THR A 413 17.06 21.22 6.91
C THR A 413 18.40 21.32 6.19
N ARG A 414 19.00 20.22 5.81
CA ARG A 414 20.25 20.19 5.04
C ARG A 414 20.15 21.08 3.81
N ASN A 415 21.22 21.79 3.48
CA ASN A 415 21.32 22.73 2.37
C ASN A 415 20.32 23.91 2.46
N GLY A 416 19.91 24.31 3.65
CA GLY A 416 18.99 25.43 3.87
C GLY A 416 17.52 25.10 3.56
N ALA A 417 17.17 23.82 3.42
CA ALA A 417 15.79 23.42 3.21
C ALA A 417 14.91 23.75 4.45
N PRO A 418 13.67 24.19 4.27
CA PRO A 418 12.80 24.49 5.39
C PRO A 418 12.27 23.20 6.05
N PHE A 419 12.00 23.24 7.37
CA PHE A 419 11.21 22.23 8.08
C PHE A 419 9.99 22.89 8.72
N ARG A 420 8.96 23.14 7.92
CA ARG A 420 7.80 23.95 8.29
C ARG A 420 6.93 23.29 9.36
N ARG A 421 6.74 21.97 9.29
CA ARG A 421 5.91 21.21 10.24
C ARG A 421 6.72 20.58 11.38
N ARG A 422 7.90 21.14 11.75
CA ARG A 422 8.78 20.60 12.81
C ARG A 422 8.06 20.42 14.15
N LYS A 423 7.19 21.36 14.56
CA LYS A 423 6.43 21.25 15.82
C LYS A 423 5.48 20.06 15.79
N VAL A 424 4.76 19.85 14.68
CA VAL A 424 3.88 18.69 14.47
C VAL A 424 4.68 17.40 14.50
N PHE A 425 5.79 17.34 13.76
CA PHE A 425 6.70 16.19 13.76
C PHE A 425 7.14 15.82 15.18
N ASN A 426 7.61 16.79 15.96
CA ASN A 426 8.12 16.55 17.31
C ASN A 426 7.05 16.01 18.27
N ALA A 427 5.83 16.56 18.22
CA ALA A 427 4.72 16.11 19.06
C ALA A 427 4.25 14.70 18.64
N MET A 428 4.10 14.49 17.34
CA MET A 428 3.63 13.23 16.79
C MET A 428 4.61 12.09 17.07
N ILE A 429 5.90 12.24 16.73
CA ILE A 429 6.88 11.15 16.83
C ILE A 429 7.17 10.73 18.27
N ARG A 430 7.11 11.68 19.23
CA ARG A 430 7.39 11.41 20.64
C ARG A 430 6.22 10.74 21.38
N PHE A 431 4.99 11.11 21.05
CA PHE A 431 3.82 10.76 21.86
C PHE A 431 2.69 10.13 21.05
N LEU A 432 2.20 10.80 20.01
CA LEU A 432 0.97 10.41 19.34
C LEU A 432 1.16 9.21 18.39
N CYS A 433 2.27 9.17 17.62
CA CYS A 433 2.51 8.05 16.71
C CYS A 433 2.65 6.70 17.45
N PRO A 434 3.47 6.56 18.50
CA PRO A 434 3.56 5.29 19.23
C PRO A 434 2.24 4.95 19.94
N PHE A 435 1.51 5.93 20.46
CA PHE A 435 0.21 5.73 21.08
C PHE A 435 -0.83 5.20 20.08
N PHE A 436 -0.94 5.83 18.93
CA PHE A 436 -1.86 5.39 17.88
C PHE A 436 -1.49 4.03 17.29
N ALA A 437 -0.21 3.75 17.10
CA ALA A 437 0.26 2.45 16.65
C ALA A 437 -0.11 1.34 17.66
N ALA A 438 -0.02 1.62 18.97
CA ALA A 438 -0.45 0.69 20.02
C ALA A 438 -1.97 0.45 19.98
N ILE A 439 -2.78 1.48 19.75
CA ILE A 439 -4.23 1.33 19.57
C ILE A 439 -4.54 0.42 18.38
N ILE A 440 -3.89 0.65 17.23
CA ILE A 440 -4.08 -0.20 16.03
C ILE A 440 -3.72 -1.65 16.35
N LEU A 441 -2.58 -1.89 17.00
CA LEU A 441 -2.15 -3.24 17.36
C LEU A 441 -3.19 -3.94 18.25
N ILE A 442 -3.63 -3.29 19.32
CA ILE A 442 -4.59 -3.85 20.25
C ILE A 442 -5.95 -4.09 19.59
N SER A 443 -6.46 -3.11 18.84
CA SER A 443 -7.75 -3.22 18.16
C SER A 443 -7.75 -4.29 17.07
N SER A 444 -6.67 -4.39 16.29
CA SER A 444 -6.54 -5.41 15.25
C SER A 444 -6.46 -6.83 15.82
N ILE A 445 -5.73 -7.02 16.93
CA ILE A 445 -5.69 -8.31 17.64
C ILE A 445 -7.07 -8.63 18.21
N ALA A 446 -7.71 -7.68 18.89
CA ALA A 446 -9.04 -7.87 19.46
C ALA A 446 -10.09 -8.23 18.40
N SER A 447 -10.01 -7.62 17.21
CA SER A 447 -10.87 -7.95 16.06
C SER A 447 -10.61 -9.35 15.53
N ALA A 448 -9.35 -9.75 15.40
CA ALA A 448 -8.99 -11.09 14.90
C ALA A 448 -9.49 -12.22 15.81
N PHE A 449 -9.56 -11.98 17.12
CA PHE A 449 -10.13 -12.92 18.08
C PHE A 449 -11.65 -12.74 18.32
N GLY A 450 -12.31 -11.86 17.55
CA GLY A 450 -13.75 -11.65 17.63
C GLY A 450 -14.23 -10.90 18.90
N TRP A 451 -13.32 -10.25 19.63
CA TRP A 451 -13.67 -9.47 20.83
C TRP A 451 -14.33 -8.13 20.47
N ILE A 452 -14.01 -7.61 19.31
CA ILE A 452 -14.63 -6.41 18.71
C ILE A 452 -14.88 -6.64 17.22
N SER A 453 -15.93 -6.01 16.67
CA SER A 453 -16.19 -6.00 15.21
C SER A 453 -15.57 -4.74 14.59
N MET A 454 -14.62 -4.90 13.70
CA MET A 454 -14.06 -3.81 12.89
C MET A 454 -14.54 -3.87 11.44
#